data_2a63c9800320f3dd52def1b50ad646c7
#
_entry.id   2a63c9800320f3dd52def1b50ad646c7
#
_cell.length_a   1.000
_cell.length_b   1.000
_cell.length_c   1.000
_cell.angle_alpha   90.00
_cell.angle_beta   90.00
_cell.angle_gamma   90.00
#
_symmetry.space_group_name_H-M   'P 1'
#
loop_
_entity.id
_entity.type
_entity.pdbx_description
1 polymer ?
#
loop_
_entity_poly.entity_id
_entity_poly.type
_entity_poly.pdbx_seq_one_letter_code
_entity_poly.pdbx_strand_id
1 'polypeptide(L)'
;HHYLSDANAVSVRRLGYNDHGPVHARIVTYNALKILRLLHESGILPSIEAEEVGTYEDAQVAVALAAFLHDAGMGITREGHEQWALTLVDPFIQHYLSLVYAEGDPMIAVLRALVHECIVGHMGNVRIHSVEAGVVLVADGTDMAHGRSRIPRMINRDPMIGDIHRYSASAITRVHIGPGERKPVRIAAYMEHVTGLFQVEEVLMHKVKASPIMQHLEVGAYVGKEPPRFY
;
A
#
# COMPACT_ATOMS: atom_id res chain seq x y z
N HIS A 1 -1.85 13.01 -11.15
CA HIS A 1 -3.27 12.64 -10.99
C HIS A 1 -3.91 12.21 -12.31
N HIS A 2 -3.85 13.01 -13.39
CA HIS A 2 -4.45 12.69 -14.70
C HIS A 2 -3.90 11.38 -15.26
N TYR A 3 -2.58 11.18 -15.26
CA TYR A 3 -1.97 9.94 -15.73
C TYR A 3 -2.55 8.72 -15.00
N LEU A 4 -2.58 8.72 -13.66
CA LEU A 4 -3.12 7.60 -12.88
C LEU A 4 -4.60 7.34 -13.21
N SER A 5 -5.39 8.38 -13.44
CA SER A 5 -6.81 8.23 -13.81
C SER A 5 -6.99 7.59 -15.18
N ASP A 6 -6.27 8.09 -16.18
CA ASP A 6 -6.43 7.67 -17.58
C ASP A 6 -5.81 6.28 -17.81
N ALA A 7 -4.63 6.02 -17.23
CA ALA A 7 -3.98 4.71 -17.27
C ALA A 7 -4.79 3.63 -16.55
N ASN A 8 -5.43 3.97 -15.41
CA ASN A 8 -6.30 3.05 -14.69
C ASN A 8 -7.51 2.62 -15.51
N ALA A 9 -8.10 3.51 -16.32
CA ALA A 9 -9.19 3.15 -17.21
C ALA A 9 -8.79 2.08 -18.24
N VAL A 10 -7.54 2.15 -18.75
CA VAL A 10 -6.96 1.13 -19.63
C VAL A 10 -6.74 -0.18 -18.88
N SER A 11 -6.12 -0.11 -17.69
CA SER A 11 -5.85 -1.26 -16.83
C SER A 11 -7.11 -2.03 -16.49
N VAL A 12 -8.15 -1.35 -16.00
CA VAL A 12 -9.44 -1.99 -15.65
C VAL A 12 -10.14 -2.59 -16.87
N ARG A 13 -10.21 -1.87 -18.01
CA ARG A 13 -10.93 -2.33 -19.20
C ARG A 13 -10.22 -3.44 -19.94
N ARG A 14 -8.89 -3.34 -20.08
CA ARG A 14 -8.08 -4.27 -20.86
C ARG A 14 -7.68 -5.50 -20.05
N LEU A 15 -7.29 -5.30 -18.79
CA LEU A 15 -6.70 -6.34 -17.95
C LEU A 15 -7.70 -6.93 -16.96
N GLY A 16 -8.86 -6.27 -16.73
CA GLY A 16 -9.91 -6.76 -15.83
C GLY A 16 -9.54 -6.73 -14.33
N TYR A 17 -8.48 -6.01 -13.96
CA TYR A 17 -8.01 -5.90 -12.57
C TYR A 17 -8.85 -4.92 -11.76
N ASN A 18 -8.68 -4.96 -10.43
CA ASN A 18 -9.26 -3.99 -9.50
C ASN A 18 -8.76 -2.57 -9.79
N ASP A 19 -9.41 -1.58 -9.16
CA ASP A 19 -9.02 -0.18 -9.29
C ASP A 19 -7.63 0.07 -8.68
N HIS A 20 -6.70 0.57 -9.51
CA HIS A 20 -5.35 1.01 -9.18
C HIS A 20 -5.15 2.49 -9.50
N GLY A 21 -6.25 3.24 -9.56
CA GLY A 21 -6.26 4.66 -9.90
C GLY A 21 -6.03 5.59 -8.71
N PRO A 22 -6.34 6.90 -8.91
CA PRO A 22 -6.06 7.94 -7.91
C PRO A 22 -6.77 7.76 -6.58
N VAL A 23 -7.89 7.02 -6.54
CA VAL A 23 -8.62 6.75 -5.29
C VAL A 23 -7.82 5.76 -4.45
N HIS A 24 -7.39 4.65 -5.06
CA HIS A 24 -6.50 3.68 -4.43
C HIS A 24 -5.23 4.35 -3.92
N ALA A 25 -4.52 5.08 -4.77
CA ALA A 25 -3.29 5.78 -4.41
C ALA A 25 -3.46 6.68 -3.17
N ARG A 26 -4.56 7.44 -3.08
CA ARG A 26 -4.86 8.29 -1.92
C ARG A 26 -5.16 7.49 -0.65
N ILE A 27 -5.91 6.40 -0.76
CA ILE A 27 -6.22 5.53 0.38
C ILE A 27 -4.93 4.91 0.91
N VAL A 28 -4.08 4.37 0.03
CA VAL A 28 -2.79 3.78 0.40
C VAL A 28 -1.88 4.83 1.05
N THR A 29 -1.78 6.03 0.47
CA THR A 29 -0.99 7.13 1.05
C THR A 29 -1.47 7.50 2.46
N TYR A 30 -2.77 7.68 2.63
CA TYR A 30 -3.35 7.99 3.94
C TYR A 30 -3.07 6.89 4.97
N ASN A 31 -3.26 5.63 4.57
CA ASN A 31 -3.03 4.48 5.45
C ASN A 31 -1.54 4.31 5.79
N ALA A 32 -0.65 4.52 4.81
CA ALA A 32 0.80 4.47 5.01
C ALA A 32 1.26 5.53 6.03
N LEU A 33 0.89 6.79 5.84
CA LEU A 33 1.23 7.86 6.77
C LEU A 33 0.63 7.62 8.17
N LYS A 34 -0.55 7.01 8.26
CA LYS A 34 -1.16 6.65 9.52
C LYS A 34 -0.40 5.53 10.24
N ILE A 35 0.02 4.48 9.51
CA ILE A 35 0.84 3.39 10.07
C ILE A 35 2.18 3.95 10.54
N LEU A 36 2.87 4.74 9.69
CA LEU A 36 4.15 5.37 10.02
C LEU A 36 4.05 6.17 11.32
N ARG A 37 3.00 7.00 11.45
CA ARG A 37 2.76 7.81 12.64
C ARG A 37 2.57 6.94 13.88
N LEU A 38 1.73 5.90 13.83
CA LEU A 38 1.47 5.02 14.97
C LEU A 38 2.73 4.27 15.43
N LEU A 39 3.60 3.88 14.49
CA LEU A 39 4.90 3.30 14.78
C LEU A 39 5.78 4.31 15.51
N HIS A 40 5.93 5.51 14.95
CA HIS A 40 6.76 6.57 15.53
C HIS A 40 6.27 7.01 16.92
N GLU A 41 4.96 7.22 17.12
CA GLU A 41 4.35 7.51 18.41
C GLU A 41 4.61 6.40 19.45
N SER A 42 4.89 5.18 18.99
CA SER A 42 5.22 4.01 19.82
C SER A 42 6.72 3.79 20.01
N GLY A 43 7.56 4.72 19.54
CA GLY A 43 9.02 4.68 19.67
C GLY A 43 9.72 3.80 18.63
N ILE A 44 9.03 3.38 17.56
CA ILE A 44 9.63 2.70 16.41
C ILE A 44 9.97 3.75 15.37
N LEU A 45 11.23 4.10 15.28
CA LEU A 45 11.72 5.13 14.37
C LEU A 45 11.70 4.63 12.91
N PRO A 46 11.41 5.51 11.92
CA PRO A 46 11.73 5.26 10.53
C PRO A 46 13.21 4.94 10.33
N SER A 47 13.53 4.18 9.29
CA SER A 47 14.92 3.74 9.08
C SER A 47 15.88 4.90 8.90
N ILE A 48 15.51 5.92 8.09
CA ILE A 48 16.39 7.09 7.89
C ILE A 48 16.60 7.91 9.16
N GLU A 49 15.65 7.91 10.10
CA GLU A 49 15.80 8.58 11.40
C GLU A 49 16.65 7.73 12.34
N ALA A 50 16.43 6.41 12.39
CA ALA A 50 17.22 5.49 13.21
C ALA A 50 18.69 5.40 12.76
N GLU A 51 18.97 5.62 11.49
CA GLU A 51 20.30 5.65 10.88
C GLU A 51 20.96 7.04 10.95
N GLU A 52 20.30 8.02 11.56
CA GLU A 52 20.79 9.41 11.69
C GLU A 52 21.09 10.08 10.33
N VAL A 53 20.38 9.66 9.27
CA VAL A 53 20.54 10.18 7.90
C VAL A 53 19.53 11.27 7.59
N GLY A 54 18.32 11.18 8.16
CA GLY A 54 17.22 12.12 7.94
C GLY A 54 16.32 12.23 9.16
N THR A 55 15.16 12.84 8.97
CA THR A 55 14.16 13.11 10.01
C THR A 55 12.88 12.31 9.79
N TYR A 56 11.99 12.34 10.77
CA TYR A 56 10.64 11.79 10.63
C TYR A 56 9.86 12.45 9.47
N GLU A 57 10.02 13.75 9.30
CA GLU A 57 9.40 14.51 8.21
C GLU A 57 9.91 14.05 6.84
N ASP A 58 11.21 13.76 6.72
CA ASP A 58 11.80 13.20 5.50
C ASP A 58 11.22 11.81 5.19
N ALA A 59 11.06 10.96 6.20
CA ALA A 59 10.40 9.66 6.05
C ALA A 59 8.94 9.81 5.57
N GLN A 60 8.20 10.80 6.09
CA GLN A 60 6.84 11.09 5.62
C GLN A 60 6.81 11.48 4.14
N VAL A 61 7.77 12.29 3.68
CA VAL A 61 7.89 12.68 2.27
C VAL A 61 8.12 11.44 1.40
N ALA A 62 9.07 10.57 1.77
CA ALA A 62 9.36 9.34 1.03
C ALA A 62 8.15 8.40 0.97
N VAL A 63 7.52 8.13 2.11
CA VAL A 63 6.34 7.26 2.21
C VAL A 63 5.17 7.82 1.40
N ALA A 64 4.92 9.13 1.46
CA ALA A 64 3.84 9.76 0.71
C ALA A 64 4.04 9.66 -0.81
N LEU A 65 5.25 9.96 -1.29
CA LEU A 65 5.59 9.85 -2.71
C LEU A 65 5.48 8.41 -3.20
N ALA A 66 6.08 7.46 -2.47
CA ALA A 66 6.06 6.05 -2.84
C ALA A 66 4.63 5.50 -2.85
N ALA A 67 3.88 5.71 -1.79
CA ALA A 67 2.50 5.21 -1.68
C ALA A 67 1.57 5.80 -2.74
N PHE A 68 1.80 7.04 -3.17
CA PHE A 68 0.98 7.66 -4.23
C PHE A 68 1.35 7.18 -5.64
N LEU A 69 2.60 6.74 -5.85
CA LEU A 69 3.15 6.46 -7.18
C LEU A 69 3.38 4.96 -7.46
N HIS A 70 3.26 4.08 -6.45
CA HIS A 70 3.68 2.66 -6.53
C HIS A 70 3.08 1.89 -7.71
N ASP A 71 1.82 2.17 -8.03
CA ASP A 71 1.04 1.48 -9.06
C ASP A 71 1.08 2.16 -10.44
N ALA A 72 1.90 3.20 -10.64
CA ALA A 72 1.95 3.94 -11.91
C ALA A 72 2.23 3.03 -13.13
N GLY A 73 2.97 1.93 -12.94
CA GLY A 73 3.28 0.95 -13.98
C GLY A 73 2.11 0.08 -14.40
N MET A 74 1.01 0.02 -13.62
CA MET A 74 -0.20 -0.75 -13.95
C MET A 74 -0.85 -0.33 -15.28
N GLY A 75 -0.60 0.89 -15.76
CA GLY A 75 -1.03 1.33 -17.08
C GLY A 75 -0.29 0.63 -18.24
N ILE A 76 0.84 -0.02 -17.98
CA ILE A 76 1.65 -0.75 -18.96
C ILE A 76 1.34 -2.25 -18.90
N THR A 77 1.54 -2.87 -17.73
CA THR A 77 1.32 -4.30 -17.50
C THR A 77 1.14 -4.59 -16.02
N ARG A 78 0.57 -5.76 -15.68
CA ARG A 78 0.50 -6.25 -14.31
C ARG A 78 1.84 -6.82 -13.84
N GLU A 79 2.47 -7.63 -14.69
CA GLU A 79 3.74 -8.29 -14.38
C GLU A 79 4.87 -7.26 -14.38
N GLY A 80 5.57 -7.15 -13.24
CA GLY A 80 6.68 -6.21 -13.07
C GLY A 80 6.27 -4.74 -13.12
N HIS A 81 4.99 -4.42 -12.83
CA HIS A 81 4.52 -3.03 -12.86
C HIS A 81 5.29 -2.13 -11.90
N GLU A 82 5.84 -2.68 -10.82
CA GLU A 82 6.69 -1.98 -9.86
C GLU A 82 7.98 -1.45 -10.52
N GLN A 83 8.61 -2.21 -11.43
CA GLN A 83 9.79 -1.75 -12.18
C GLN A 83 9.40 -0.72 -13.24
N TRP A 84 8.29 -0.93 -13.92
CA TRP A 84 7.76 0.06 -14.87
C TRP A 84 7.34 1.36 -14.18
N ALA A 85 6.81 1.27 -12.95
CA ALA A 85 6.52 2.44 -12.14
C ALA A 85 7.77 3.30 -11.95
N LEU A 86 8.92 2.71 -11.55
CA LEU A 86 10.18 3.46 -11.38
C LEU A 86 10.55 4.25 -12.64
N THR A 87 10.51 3.61 -13.81
CA THR A 87 10.84 4.26 -15.08
C THR A 87 9.95 5.46 -15.38
N LEU A 88 8.66 5.34 -15.04
CA LEU A 88 7.69 6.40 -15.29
C LEU A 88 7.77 7.55 -14.29
N VAL A 89 8.00 7.23 -13.00
CA VAL A 89 7.81 8.21 -11.92
C VAL A 89 9.11 8.85 -11.44
N ASP A 90 10.27 8.29 -11.75
CA ASP A 90 11.54 8.83 -11.27
C ASP A 90 11.78 10.31 -11.62
N PRO A 91 11.46 10.81 -12.83
CA PRO A 91 11.53 12.24 -13.11
C PRO A 91 10.61 13.10 -12.23
N PHE A 92 9.44 12.57 -11.87
CA PHE A 92 8.50 13.26 -10.97
C PHE A 92 9.01 13.26 -9.54
N ILE A 93 9.56 12.15 -9.05
CA ILE A 93 10.16 12.05 -7.72
C ILE A 93 11.26 13.09 -7.60
N GLN A 94 12.19 13.15 -8.54
CA GLN A 94 13.27 14.12 -8.54
C GLN A 94 12.75 15.55 -8.57
N HIS A 95 11.76 15.84 -9.40
CA HIS A 95 11.14 17.15 -9.48
C HIS A 95 10.52 17.56 -8.13
N TYR A 96 9.70 16.69 -7.50
CA TYR A 96 9.08 17.03 -6.22
C TYR A 96 10.09 17.17 -5.09
N LEU A 97 11.12 16.36 -5.05
CA LEU A 97 12.18 16.52 -4.06
C LEU A 97 12.94 17.83 -4.25
N SER A 98 13.19 18.28 -5.48
CA SER A 98 13.82 19.57 -5.74
C SER A 98 12.97 20.81 -5.40
N LEU A 99 11.67 20.62 -5.12
CA LEU A 99 10.82 21.68 -4.58
C LEU A 99 10.93 21.82 -3.06
N VAL A 100 11.38 20.78 -2.38
CA VAL A 100 11.47 20.71 -0.91
C VAL A 100 12.91 20.91 -0.44
N TYR A 101 13.87 20.36 -1.16
CA TYR A 101 15.30 20.35 -0.80
C TYR A 101 16.09 21.24 -1.77
N ALA A 102 17.17 21.87 -1.28
CA ALA A 102 18.04 22.71 -2.09
C ALA A 102 18.74 21.89 -3.20
N GLU A 103 19.09 22.56 -4.29
CA GLU A 103 19.86 21.90 -5.37
C GLU A 103 21.21 21.40 -4.83
N GLY A 104 21.50 20.12 -5.12
CA GLY A 104 22.72 19.45 -4.63
C GLY A 104 22.61 18.92 -3.20
N ASP A 105 21.48 19.06 -2.53
CA ASP A 105 21.26 18.46 -1.21
C ASP A 105 21.35 16.92 -1.32
N PRO A 106 22.25 16.27 -0.52
CA PRO A 106 22.38 14.81 -0.54
C PRO A 106 21.08 14.08 -0.15
N MET A 107 20.19 14.74 0.60
CA MET A 107 18.89 14.18 0.98
C MET A 107 18.03 13.82 -0.25
N ILE A 108 18.16 14.52 -1.35
CA ILE A 108 17.45 14.18 -2.60
C ILE A 108 17.82 12.76 -3.07
N ALA A 109 19.10 12.40 -3.02
CA ALA A 109 19.56 11.08 -3.44
C ALA A 109 19.10 9.99 -2.44
N VAL A 110 19.16 10.29 -1.15
CA VAL A 110 18.73 9.38 -0.07
C VAL A 110 17.24 9.08 -0.20
N LEU A 111 16.40 10.10 -0.26
CA LEU A 111 14.95 9.93 -0.36
C LEU A 111 14.52 9.28 -1.67
N ARG A 112 15.20 9.62 -2.78
CA ARG A 112 14.94 8.97 -4.06
C ARG A 112 15.20 7.47 -3.99
N ALA A 113 16.33 7.03 -3.39
CA ALA A 113 16.62 5.61 -3.20
C ALA A 113 15.59 4.92 -2.31
N LEU A 114 15.19 5.56 -1.21
CA LEU A 114 14.16 5.05 -0.29
C LEU A 114 12.80 4.92 -0.96
N VAL A 115 12.37 5.93 -1.73
CA VAL A 115 11.12 5.86 -2.52
C VAL A 115 11.18 4.70 -3.53
N HIS A 116 12.33 4.47 -4.18
CA HIS A 116 12.51 3.35 -5.08
C HIS A 116 12.38 2.00 -4.38
N GLU A 117 12.98 1.82 -3.19
CA GLU A 117 12.80 0.61 -2.39
C GLU A 117 11.32 0.37 -2.06
N CYS A 118 10.63 1.41 -1.59
CA CYS A 118 9.20 1.32 -1.29
C CYS A 118 8.37 0.88 -2.50
N ILE A 119 8.64 1.44 -3.69
CA ILE A 119 7.90 1.11 -4.91
C ILE A 119 8.21 -0.32 -5.35
N VAL A 120 9.48 -0.71 -5.44
CA VAL A 120 9.87 -2.07 -5.89
C VAL A 120 9.37 -3.13 -4.93
N GLY A 121 9.36 -2.82 -3.62
CA GLY A 121 9.02 -3.76 -2.58
C GLY A 121 7.52 -3.95 -2.32
N HIS A 122 6.63 -3.06 -2.84
CA HIS A 122 5.23 -3.01 -2.42
C HIS A 122 4.41 -4.29 -2.73
N MET A 123 4.88 -5.14 -3.63
CA MET A 123 4.25 -6.43 -3.91
C MET A 123 4.63 -7.54 -2.94
N GLY A 124 5.71 -7.37 -2.15
CA GLY A 124 6.24 -8.39 -1.24
C GLY A 124 7.04 -9.51 -1.92
N ASN A 125 7.35 -9.36 -3.22
CA ASN A 125 8.13 -10.33 -4.01
C ASN A 125 9.64 -10.05 -3.94
N VAL A 126 10.02 -8.87 -3.52
CA VAL A 126 11.41 -8.42 -3.34
C VAL A 126 11.63 -8.20 -1.86
N ARG A 127 12.79 -8.62 -1.36
CA ARG A 127 13.17 -8.36 0.03
C ARG A 127 13.43 -6.88 0.23
N ILE A 128 12.73 -6.29 1.17
CA ILE A 128 12.86 -4.90 1.61
C ILE A 128 13.47 -4.83 3.01
N HIS A 129 14.05 -3.70 3.34
CA HIS A 129 14.83 -3.55 4.59
C HIS A 129 14.32 -2.40 5.45
N SER A 130 13.85 -1.29 4.84
CA SER A 130 13.42 -0.11 5.58
C SER A 130 12.02 -0.26 6.20
N VAL A 131 11.82 0.42 7.33
CA VAL A 131 10.50 0.58 7.97
C VAL A 131 9.53 1.23 6.99
N GLU A 132 9.98 2.23 6.25
CA GLU A 132 9.21 2.99 5.26
C GLU A 132 8.69 2.08 4.15
N ALA A 133 9.54 1.21 3.58
CA ALA A 133 9.11 0.24 2.57
C ALA A 133 8.12 -0.79 3.15
N GLY A 134 8.35 -1.23 4.38
CA GLY A 134 7.42 -2.08 5.11
C GLY A 134 6.05 -1.44 5.32
N VAL A 135 6.02 -0.15 5.63
CA VAL A 135 4.80 0.64 5.79
C VAL A 135 4.02 0.73 4.48
N VAL A 136 4.67 1.04 3.36
CA VAL A 136 4.02 1.14 2.04
C VAL A 136 3.48 -0.22 1.61
N LEU A 137 4.28 -1.30 1.75
CA LEU A 137 3.87 -2.67 1.44
C LEU A 137 2.59 -3.08 2.17
N VAL A 138 2.53 -2.85 3.48
CA VAL A 138 1.36 -3.21 4.30
C VAL A 138 0.18 -2.31 3.98
N ALA A 139 0.39 -1.00 3.82
CA ALA A 139 -0.67 -0.04 3.54
C ALA A 139 -1.41 -0.36 2.23
N ASP A 140 -0.70 -0.76 1.17
CA ASP A 140 -1.33 -1.21 -0.07
C ASP A 140 -2.23 -2.42 0.17
N GLY A 141 -1.79 -3.40 0.98
CA GLY A 141 -2.61 -4.54 1.37
C GLY A 141 -3.88 -4.19 2.15
N THR A 142 -3.96 -3.00 2.76
CA THR A 142 -5.14 -2.58 3.53
C THR A 142 -6.27 -2.02 2.68
N ASP A 143 -6.04 -1.63 1.42
CA ASP A 143 -7.11 -1.19 0.50
C ASP A 143 -7.78 -2.38 -0.17
N MET A 144 -8.47 -3.19 0.64
CA MET A 144 -9.20 -4.38 0.23
C MET A 144 -10.72 -4.26 0.38
N ALA A 145 -11.24 -3.08 0.73
CA ALA A 145 -12.67 -2.88 0.95
C ALA A 145 -13.49 -2.84 -0.36
N HIS A 146 -14.79 -3.01 -0.22
CA HIS A 146 -15.82 -3.11 -1.26
C HIS A 146 -15.70 -2.10 -2.43
N GLY A 147 -15.18 -0.90 -2.19
CA GLY A 147 -15.00 0.12 -3.22
C GLY A 147 -14.07 -0.28 -4.37
N ARG A 148 -12.99 -1.01 -4.06
CA ARG A 148 -11.96 -1.41 -5.04
C ARG A 148 -12.47 -2.37 -6.13
N SER A 149 -13.43 -3.22 -5.80
CA SER A 149 -14.03 -4.19 -6.74
C SER A 149 -15.24 -3.66 -7.51
N ARG A 150 -15.73 -2.46 -7.20
CA ARG A 150 -16.97 -1.93 -7.74
C ARG A 150 -16.91 -1.62 -9.24
N ILE A 151 -15.85 -0.95 -9.69
CA ILE A 151 -15.69 -0.57 -11.11
C ILE A 151 -15.53 -1.79 -12.02
N PRO A 152 -14.64 -2.76 -11.72
CA PRO A 152 -14.54 -3.98 -12.51
C PRO A 152 -15.84 -4.77 -12.63
N ARG A 153 -16.66 -4.83 -11.56
CA ARG A 153 -17.96 -5.50 -11.57
C ARG A 153 -18.98 -4.82 -12.48
N MET A 154 -18.89 -3.51 -12.65
CA MET A 154 -19.79 -2.76 -13.57
C MET A 154 -19.43 -2.97 -15.04
N ILE A 155 -18.14 -3.26 -15.34
CA ILE A 155 -17.63 -3.39 -16.72
C ILE A 155 -17.68 -4.83 -17.20
N ASN A 156 -17.28 -5.80 -16.39
CA ASN A 156 -17.26 -7.23 -16.73
C ASN A 156 -18.37 -7.97 -15.97
N ARG A 157 -19.39 -8.46 -16.70
CA ARG A 157 -20.54 -9.19 -16.14
C ARG A 157 -20.37 -10.71 -16.15
N ASP A 158 -19.47 -11.25 -16.96
CA ASP A 158 -19.28 -12.70 -17.07
C ASP A 158 -18.33 -13.23 -15.99
N PRO A 159 -18.72 -14.29 -15.23
CA PRO A 159 -17.85 -14.91 -14.24
C PRO A 159 -16.65 -15.60 -14.90
N MET A 160 -15.44 -15.27 -14.44
CA MET A 160 -14.18 -15.86 -14.90
C MET A 160 -13.43 -16.55 -13.76
N ILE A 161 -12.51 -17.47 -14.10
CA ILE A 161 -11.57 -18.07 -13.15
C ILE A 161 -10.73 -16.95 -12.55
N GLY A 162 -10.78 -16.79 -11.21
CA GLY A 162 -10.13 -15.67 -10.49
C GLY A 162 -11.13 -14.73 -9.80
N ASP A 163 -12.42 -14.92 -10.00
CA ASP A 163 -13.49 -14.12 -9.38
C ASP A 163 -13.50 -14.20 -7.83
N ILE A 164 -12.79 -15.18 -7.22
CA ILE A 164 -12.69 -15.28 -5.76
C ILE A 164 -12.12 -14.01 -5.14
N HIS A 165 -11.14 -13.37 -5.78
CA HIS A 165 -10.59 -12.09 -5.32
C HIS A 165 -11.63 -10.96 -5.35
N ARG A 166 -12.51 -10.96 -6.36
CA ARG A 166 -13.60 -9.99 -6.50
C ARG A 166 -14.70 -10.22 -5.47
N TYR A 167 -15.12 -11.48 -5.29
CA TYR A 167 -16.15 -11.84 -4.32
C TYR A 167 -15.67 -11.62 -2.90
N SER A 168 -14.45 -12.01 -2.58
CA SER A 168 -13.87 -11.83 -1.25
C SER A 168 -13.65 -10.34 -0.91
N ALA A 169 -13.16 -9.53 -1.86
CA ALA A 169 -13.05 -8.09 -1.66
C ALA A 169 -14.41 -7.41 -1.46
N SER A 170 -15.48 -7.92 -2.10
CA SER A 170 -16.83 -7.37 -1.92
C SER A 170 -17.43 -7.68 -0.55
N ALA A 171 -16.93 -8.69 0.16
CA ALA A 171 -17.39 -9.03 1.50
C ALA A 171 -16.81 -8.11 2.59
N ILE A 172 -15.70 -7.43 2.32
CA ILE A 172 -15.08 -6.52 3.29
C ILE A 172 -15.77 -5.16 3.24
N THR A 173 -16.38 -4.79 4.35
CA THR A 173 -17.12 -3.54 4.49
C THR A 173 -16.24 -2.37 4.86
N ARG A 174 -15.21 -2.62 5.70
CA ARG A 174 -14.31 -1.58 6.20
C ARG A 174 -13.00 -2.18 6.68
N VAL A 175 -11.91 -1.44 6.46
CA VAL A 175 -10.63 -1.64 7.16
C VAL A 175 -10.38 -0.45 8.06
N HIS A 176 -10.01 -0.71 9.30
CA HIS A 176 -9.66 0.32 10.28
C HIS A 176 -8.23 0.09 10.76
N ILE A 177 -7.42 1.14 10.69
CA ILE A 177 -6.05 1.17 11.22
C ILE A 177 -6.06 2.05 12.46
N GLY A 178 -5.46 1.62 13.53
CA GLY A 178 -5.40 2.36 14.80
C GLY A 178 -4.36 1.79 15.74
N PRO A 179 -4.22 2.36 16.95
CA PRO A 179 -3.37 1.77 17.98
C PRO A 179 -3.88 0.37 18.33
N GLY A 180 -2.96 -0.56 18.51
CA GLY A 180 -3.27 -1.93 18.91
C GLY A 180 -3.27 -2.10 20.43
N GLU A 181 -3.73 -3.25 20.90
CA GLU A 181 -3.72 -3.59 22.32
C GLU A 181 -2.44 -4.33 22.74
N ARG A 182 -1.91 -5.15 21.83
CA ARG A 182 -0.73 -5.99 22.05
C ARG A 182 0.49 -5.52 21.27
N LYS A 183 0.25 -4.80 20.18
CA LYS A 183 1.30 -4.28 19.30
C LYS A 183 0.98 -2.84 18.91
N PRO A 184 1.95 -2.03 18.51
CA PRO A 184 1.76 -0.61 18.20
C PRO A 184 0.62 -0.31 17.23
N VAL A 185 0.47 -1.13 16.19
CA VAL A 185 -0.51 -0.89 15.13
C VAL A 185 -1.48 -2.06 15.02
N ARG A 186 -2.78 -1.78 15.07
CA ARG A 186 -3.85 -2.73 14.74
C ARG A 186 -4.44 -2.42 13.38
N ILE A 187 -4.57 -3.46 12.56
CA ILE A 187 -5.32 -3.45 11.31
C ILE A 187 -6.54 -4.36 11.51
N ALA A 188 -7.72 -3.77 11.55
CA ALA A 188 -8.98 -4.47 11.76
C ALA A 188 -9.81 -4.50 10.47
N ALA A 189 -10.02 -5.68 9.90
CA ALA A 189 -10.86 -5.90 8.72
C ALA A 189 -12.24 -6.38 9.15
N TYR A 190 -13.28 -5.61 8.81
CA TYR A 190 -14.68 -5.93 9.09
C TYR A 190 -15.35 -6.47 7.83
N MET A 191 -16.09 -7.56 7.95
CA MET A 191 -16.73 -8.22 6.82
C MET A 191 -18.08 -8.84 7.20
N GLU A 192 -18.96 -8.95 6.20
CA GLU A 192 -20.30 -9.55 6.37
C GLU A 192 -20.26 -11.07 6.23
N HIS A 193 -19.34 -11.59 5.38
CA HIS A 193 -19.24 -13.01 5.06
C HIS A 193 -17.81 -13.51 5.22
N VAL A 194 -17.68 -14.79 5.59
CA VAL A 194 -16.39 -15.50 5.76
C VAL A 194 -15.52 -15.48 4.51
N THR A 195 -16.10 -15.28 3.31
CA THR A 195 -15.34 -15.15 2.07
C THR A 195 -14.34 -14.00 2.10
N GLY A 196 -14.58 -12.96 2.91
CA GLY A 196 -13.65 -11.85 3.11
C GLY A 196 -12.35 -12.25 3.77
N LEU A 197 -12.33 -13.37 4.53
CA LEU A 197 -11.11 -13.90 5.15
C LEU A 197 -10.02 -14.18 4.11
N PHE A 198 -10.40 -14.60 2.90
CA PHE A 198 -9.46 -14.82 1.80
C PHE A 198 -8.61 -13.58 1.50
N GLN A 199 -9.20 -12.38 1.52
CA GLN A 199 -8.43 -11.14 1.32
C GLN A 199 -7.47 -10.87 2.47
N VAL A 200 -7.89 -11.17 3.70
CA VAL A 200 -7.00 -11.02 4.87
C VAL A 200 -5.85 -12.01 4.80
N GLU A 201 -6.14 -13.29 4.55
CA GLU A 201 -5.15 -14.38 4.62
C GLU A 201 -4.19 -14.40 3.43
N GLU A 202 -4.70 -14.23 2.20
CA GLU A 202 -3.91 -14.36 0.98
C GLU A 202 -3.31 -13.03 0.49
N VAL A 203 -3.95 -11.89 0.79
CA VAL A 203 -3.45 -10.60 0.33
C VAL A 203 -2.76 -9.84 1.46
N LEU A 204 -3.48 -9.51 2.54
CA LEU A 204 -2.91 -8.70 3.61
C LEU A 204 -1.81 -9.44 4.37
N MET A 205 -2.06 -10.68 4.80
CA MET A 205 -1.08 -11.43 5.60
C MET A 205 0.15 -11.82 4.79
N HIS A 206 0.04 -12.01 3.47
CA HIS A 206 1.22 -12.15 2.60
C HIS A 206 2.14 -10.93 2.72
N LYS A 207 1.58 -9.73 2.60
CA LYS A 207 2.33 -8.47 2.71
C LYS A 207 2.85 -8.22 4.14
N VAL A 208 2.04 -8.50 5.15
CA VAL A 208 2.47 -8.39 6.56
C VAL A 208 3.66 -9.28 6.84
N LYS A 209 3.63 -10.54 6.40
CA LYS A 209 4.74 -11.50 6.60
C LYS A 209 6.01 -11.14 5.85
N ALA A 210 5.90 -10.50 4.69
CA ALA A 210 7.04 -10.03 3.91
C ALA A 210 7.62 -8.70 4.43
N SER A 211 6.91 -8.02 5.35
CA SER A 211 7.28 -6.69 5.84
C SER A 211 8.24 -6.74 7.04
N PRO A 212 9.28 -5.90 7.09
CA PRO A 212 10.16 -5.76 8.25
C PRO A 212 9.43 -5.26 9.51
N ILE A 213 8.24 -4.64 9.37
CA ILE A 213 7.44 -4.16 10.50
C ILE A 213 6.43 -5.19 11.03
N MET A 214 6.44 -6.44 10.56
CA MET A 214 5.47 -7.49 10.95
C MET A 214 5.32 -7.64 12.46
N GLN A 215 6.40 -7.58 13.20
CA GLN A 215 6.41 -7.71 14.66
C GLN A 215 5.63 -6.61 15.38
N HIS A 216 5.41 -5.46 14.74
CA HIS A 216 4.72 -4.29 15.29
C HIS A 216 3.24 -4.23 14.89
N LEU A 217 2.76 -5.20 14.09
CA LEU A 217 1.40 -5.22 13.55
C LEU A 217 0.53 -6.28 14.23
N GLU A 218 -0.68 -5.90 14.61
CA GLU A 218 -1.76 -6.77 15.05
C GLU A 218 -2.86 -6.77 14.00
N VAL A 219 -3.14 -7.93 13.39
CA VAL A 219 -4.20 -8.05 12.37
C VAL A 219 -5.38 -8.79 12.96
N GLY A 220 -6.57 -8.22 12.85
CA GLY A 220 -7.83 -8.82 13.28
C GLY A 220 -8.87 -8.84 12.17
N ALA A 221 -9.53 -10.00 11.97
CA ALA A 221 -10.66 -10.16 11.06
C ALA A 221 -11.95 -10.34 11.87
N TYR A 222 -12.97 -9.54 11.57
CA TYR A 222 -14.24 -9.46 12.25
C TYR A 222 -15.37 -9.84 11.27
N VAL A 223 -15.96 -11.03 11.46
CA VAL A 223 -17.01 -11.57 10.58
C VAL A 223 -18.36 -11.47 11.28
N GLY A 224 -19.20 -10.53 10.87
CA GLY A 224 -20.53 -10.35 11.43
C GLY A 224 -20.51 -10.26 12.96
N LYS A 225 -21.13 -11.25 13.64
CA LYS A 225 -21.18 -11.36 15.11
C LYS A 225 -20.24 -12.44 15.68
N GLU A 226 -19.43 -13.09 14.83
CA GLU A 226 -18.49 -14.12 15.29
C GLU A 226 -17.34 -13.51 16.10
N PRO A 227 -16.70 -14.31 17.00
CA PRO A 227 -15.48 -13.88 17.66
C PRO A 227 -14.40 -13.49 16.64
N PRO A 228 -13.63 -12.43 16.89
CA PRO A 228 -12.60 -11.99 15.96
C PRO A 228 -11.47 -13.03 15.83
N ARG A 229 -10.93 -13.17 14.63
CA ARG A 229 -9.71 -13.94 14.37
C ARG A 229 -8.51 -13.00 14.36
N PHE A 230 -7.48 -13.35 15.11
CA PHE A 230 -6.21 -12.61 15.17
C PHE A 230 -5.10 -13.42 14.51
N TYR A 231 -4.20 -12.72 13.84
CA TYR A 231 -3.08 -13.27 13.09
C TYR A 231 -1.73 -12.76 13.62
#